data_409e7575f533cdc1b8db43430713e2fa
#
_entry.id   409e7575f533cdc1b8db43430713e2fa
#
_cell.length_a   1.000
_cell.length_b   1.000
_cell.length_c   1.000
_cell.angle_alpha   90.00
_cell.angle_beta   90.00
_cell.angle_gamma   90.00
#
_symmetry.space_group_name_H-M   'P 1'
#
loop_
_entity.id
_entity.type
_entity.pdbx_description
1 polymer ?
#
loop_
_entity_poly.entity_id
_entity_poly.type
_entity_poly.pdbx_seq_one_letter_code
_entity_poly.pdbx_strand_id
1 'polypeptide(L)'
;MNLGFIGTGKIAASVITGICKSKISYKKIIISPRNKKIALGLKRKFKKIVIAKNNQQIVDQSNWVFLSVTPTVGEKIIKDLKFKSTQTVVSFISTITLSQLKKAIKVKAKIVRAIPLPPISLKKGPVPICPPNSKVKTFFLSLIHISEPTRRLN
;
A
#
# COMPACT_ATOMS: atom_id res chain seq x y z
N MET A 1 -5.54 8.83 -9.21
CA MET A 1 -5.38 7.37 -9.13
C MET A 1 -6.11 6.81 -7.94
N ASN A 2 -6.48 5.56 -8.02
CA ASN A 2 -7.05 4.81 -6.91
C ASN A 2 -5.99 3.92 -6.29
N LEU A 3 -5.94 3.92 -4.96
CA LEU A 3 -5.03 3.08 -4.18
C LEU A 3 -5.84 1.95 -3.54
N GLY A 4 -5.35 0.72 -3.65
CA GLY A 4 -6.00 -0.44 -3.06
C GLY A 4 -5.11 -1.11 -2.03
N PHE A 5 -5.67 -1.51 -0.90
CA PHE A 5 -4.94 -2.20 0.16
C PHE A 5 -5.58 -3.55 0.43
N ILE A 6 -4.85 -4.60 0.13
CA ILE A 6 -5.23 -5.95 0.48
C ILE A 6 -4.63 -6.26 1.85
N GLY A 7 -5.51 -6.38 2.84
CA GLY A 7 -5.15 -6.44 4.24
C GLY A 7 -5.28 -5.09 4.94
N THR A 8 -5.91 -5.09 6.09
CA THR A 8 -6.13 -3.89 6.92
C THR A 8 -5.55 -4.09 8.31
N GLY A 9 -4.32 -4.59 8.37
CA GLY A 9 -3.57 -4.71 9.61
C GLY A 9 -2.97 -3.37 10.06
N LYS A 10 -2.13 -3.42 11.09
CA LYS A 10 -1.50 -2.22 11.68
C LYS A 10 -0.64 -1.46 10.68
N ILE A 11 0.15 -2.13 9.86
CA ILE A 11 1.01 -1.47 8.86
C ILE A 11 0.18 -0.81 7.78
N ALA A 12 -0.83 -1.50 7.24
CA ALA A 12 -1.74 -0.89 6.27
C ALA A 12 -2.41 0.36 6.83
N ALA A 13 -2.94 0.27 8.06
CA ALA A 13 -3.57 1.41 8.72
C ALA A 13 -2.60 2.58 8.91
N SER A 14 -1.35 2.30 9.26
CA SER A 14 -0.31 3.33 9.41
C SER A 14 0.01 4.02 8.09
N VAL A 15 0.19 3.26 7.03
CA VAL A 15 0.46 3.80 5.68
C VAL A 15 -0.73 4.61 5.18
N ILE A 16 -1.94 4.09 5.31
CA ILE A 16 -3.17 4.79 4.89
C ILE A 16 -3.32 6.11 5.65
N THR A 17 -3.10 6.10 6.96
CA THR A 17 -3.16 7.31 7.78
C THR A 17 -2.14 8.33 7.30
N GLY A 18 -0.91 7.90 7.03
CA GLY A 18 0.13 8.77 6.49
C GLY A 18 -0.27 9.38 5.15
N ILE A 19 -0.81 8.58 4.22
CA ILE A 19 -1.28 9.05 2.92
C ILE A 19 -2.38 10.09 3.08
N CYS A 20 -3.37 9.82 3.92
CA CYS A 20 -4.50 10.72 4.13
C CYS A 20 -4.09 12.06 4.75
N LYS A 21 -3.02 12.06 5.54
CA LYS A 21 -2.44 13.29 6.13
C LYS A 21 -1.41 13.97 5.24
N SER A 22 -1.06 13.39 4.12
CA SER A 22 -0.05 13.89 3.20
C SER A 22 -0.66 14.74 2.10
N LYS A 23 0.20 15.27 1.22
CA LYS A 23 -0.21 15.99 0.01
C LYS A 23 -0.30 15.08 -1.23
N ILE A 24 -0.19 13.77 -1.07
CA ILE A 24 -0.31 12.82 -2.16
C ILE A 24 -1.71 12.94 -2.77
N SER A 25 -1.76 13.08 -4.10
CA SER A 25 -3.02 13.17 -4.84
C SER A 25 -3.54 11.77 -5.15
N TYR A 26 -4.77 11.49 -4.74
CA TYR A 26 -5.47 10.24 -5.05
C TYR A 26 -6.98 10.49 -5.07
N LYS A 27 -7.72 9.65 -5.79
CA LYS A 27 -9.20 9.73 -5.83
C LYS A 27 -9.81 9.06 -4.61
N LYS A 28 -9.48 7.81 -4.39
CA LYS A 28 -9.97 7.03 -3.24
C LYS A 28 -8.97 5.94 -2.86
N ILE A 29 -9.11 5.47 -1.63
CA ILE A 29 -8.39 4.33 -1.09
C ILE A 29 -9.41 3.23 -0.84
N ILE A 30 -9.22 2.09 -1.49
CA ILE A 30 -10.12 0.93 -1.41
C ILE A 30 -9.45 -0.11 -0.53
N ILE A 31 -10.11 -0.49 0.55
CA ILE A 31 -9.52 -1.34 1.58
C ILE A 31 -10.28 -2.65 1.77
N SER A 32 -9.56 -3.64 2.25
CA SER A 32 -10.09 -4.96 2.55
C SER A 32 -11.10 -4.93 3.70
N PRO A 33 -12.19 -5.72 3.61
CA PRO A 33 -13.22 -5.75 4.66
C PRO A 33 -12.86 -6.64 5.85
N ARG A 34 -11.79 -7.40 5.77
CA ARG A 34 -11.52 -8.52 6.70
C ARG A 34 -11.36 -8.08 8.15
N ASN A 35 -10.63 -7.01 8.42
CA ASN A 35 -10.51 -6.45 9.76
C ASN A 35 -11.51 -5.30 9.92
N LYS A 36 -12.73 -5.64 10.27
CA LYS A 36 -13.85 -4.70 10.33
C LYS A 36 -13.59 -3.52 11.25
N LYS A 37 -12.97 -3.74 12.40
CA LYS A 37 -12.69 -2.68 13.38
C LYS A 37 -11.76 -1.61 12.79
N ILE A 38 -10.66 -2.03 12.19
CA ILE A 38 -9.70 -1.11 11.57
C ILE A 38 -10.30 -0.46 10.34
N ALA A 39 -10.95 -1.24 9.48
CA ALA A 39 -11.57 -0.74 8.25
C ALA A 39 -12.64 0.33 8.53
N LEU A 40 -13.52 0.09 9.46
CA LEU A 40 -14.55 1.05 9.86
C LEU A 40 -13.94 2.29 10.52
N GLY A 41 -12.91 2.11 11.34
CA GLY A 41 -12.18 3.21 11.97
C GLY A 41 -11.56 4.15 10.94
N LEU A 42 -10.91 3.59 9.92
CA LEU A 42 -10.32 4.37 8.83
C LEU A 42 -11.40 5.09 8.00
N LYS A 43 -12.48 4.40 7.67
CA LYS A 43 -13.59 4.99 6.92
C LYS A 43 -14.24 6.16 7.65
N ARG A 44 -14.36 6.08 8.98
CA ARG A 44 -14.90 7.18 9.80
C ARG A 44 -13.98 8.39 9.82
N LYS A 45 -12.66 8.16 9.84
CA LYS A 45 -11.67 9.24 9.90
C LYS A 45 -11.45 9.95 8.58
N PHE A 46 -11.53 9.23 7.46
CA PHE A 46 -11.13 9.73 6.15
C PHE A 46 -12.22 9.48 5.10
N LYS A 47 -12.67 10.55 4.47
CA LYS A 47 -13.82 10.53 3.55
C LYS A 47 -13.59 9.72 2.28
N LYS A 48 -12.35 9.64 1.80
CA LYS A 48 -12.02 8.98 0.53
C LYS A 48 -11.77 7.48 0.67
N ILE A 49 -11.99 6.92 1.85
CA ILE A 49 -11.82 5.48 2.08
C ILE A 49 -13.11 4.73 1.74
N VAL A 50 -12.97 3.68 0.95
CA VAL A 50 -14.05 2.77 0.54
C VAL A 50 -13.70 1.36 0.99
N ILE A 51 -14.63 0.69 1.63
CA ILE A 51 -14.47 -0.72 2.02
C ILE A 51 -14.98 -1.59 0.88
N ALA A 52 -14.12 -2.43 0.32
CA ALA A 52 -14.47 -3.36 -0.75
C ALA A 52 -15.30 -4.54 -0.23
N LYS A 53 -16.00 -5.21 -1.12
CA LYS A 53 -16.70 -6.46 -0.83
C LYS A 53 -15.75 -7.64 -0.70
N ASN A 54 -14.69 -7.66 -1.51
CA ASN A 54 -13.67 -8.70 -1.53
C ASN A 54 -12.35 -8.17 -2.12
N ASN A 55 -11.32 -8.99 -2.08
CA ASN A 55 -9.99 -8.60 -2.56
C ASN A 55 -9.94 -8.38 -4.07
N GLN A 56 -10.72 -9.12 -4.85
CA GLN A 56 -10.73 -8.95 -6.30
C GLN A 56 -11.28 -7.58 -6.70
N GLN A 57 -12.27 -7.08 -6.00
CA GLN A 57 -12.80 -5.72 -6.22
C GLN A 57 -11.70 -4.66 -5.98
N ILE A 58 -10.85 -4.86 -4.97
CA ILE A 58 -9.72 -3.97 -4.72
C ILE A 58 -8.79 -3.94 -5.93
N VAL A 59 -8.43 -5.11 -6.45
CA VAL A 59 -7.57 -5.22 -7.64
C VAL A 59 -8.23 -4.55 -8.85
N ASP A 60 -9.50 -4.83 -9.09
CA ASP A 60 -10.22 -4.33 -10.27
C ASP A 60 -10.32 -2.81 -10.31
N GLN A 61 -10.43 -2.17 -9.15
CA GLN A 61 -10.68 -0.73 -9.05
C GLN A 61 -9.45 0.10 -8.74
N SER A 62 -8.29 -0.51 -8.59
CA SER A 62 -7.08 0.19 -8.14
C SER A 62 -6.04 0.30 -9.24
N ASN A 63 -5.34 1.42 -9.27
CA ASN A 63 -4.16 1.63 -10.11
C ASN A 63 -2.90 1.08 -9.41
N TRP A 64 -2.81 1.28 -8.10
CA TRP A 64 -1.77 0.73 -7.24
C TRP A 64 -2.40 -0.20 -6.23
N VAL A 65 -1.86 -1.40 -6.10
CA VAL A 65 -2.31 -2.42 -5.16
C VAL A 65 -1.20 -2.67 -4.14
N PHE A 66 -1.51 -2.42 -2.88
CA PHE A 66 -0.60 -2.68 -1.76
C PHE A 66 -0.98 -4.00 -1.11
N LEU A 67 -0.03 -4.92 -1.05
CA LEU A 67 -0.21 -6.22 -0.39
C LEU A 67 0.28 -6.12 1.04
N SER A 68 -0.63 -6.11 1.99
CA SER A 68 -0.35 -5.91 3.42
C SER A 68 -1.03 -6.97 4.27
N VAL A 69 -0.79 -8.23 3.93
CA VAL A 69 -1.27 -9.40 4.65
C VAL A 69 -0.09 -10.18 5.23
N THR A 70 -0.37 -11.11 6.13
CA THR A 70 0.66 -12.01 6.62
C THR A 70 1.17 -12.90 5.48
N PRO A 71 2.43 -13.40 5.55
CA PRO A 71 2.97 -14.25 4.48
C PRO A 71 2.11 -15.46 4.16
N THR A 72 1.60 -16.15 5.16
CA THR A 72 0.74 -17.32 5.00
C THR A 72 -0.54 -17.01 4.23
N VAL A 73 -1.20 -15.91 4.58
CA VAL A 73 -2.39 -15.44 3.88
C VAL A 73 -2.03 -14.98 2.46
N GLY A 74 -0.93 -14.25 2.32
CA GLY A 74 -0.46 -13.75 1.03
C GLY A 74 -0.23 -14.86 0.01
N GLU A 75 0.45 -15.91 0.39
CA GLU A 75 0.69 -17.08 -0.47
C GLU A 75 -0.61 -17.71 -0.99
N LYS A 76 -1.64 -17.74 -0.15
CA LYS A 76 -2.94 -18.32 -0.52
C LYS A 76 -3.75 -17.44 -1.46
N ILE A 77 -3.80 -16.13 -1.18
CA ILE A 77 -4.74 -15.23 -1.86
C ILE A 77 -4.19 -14.62 -3.14
N ILE A 78 -2.88 -14.31 -3.21
CA ILE A 78 -2.29 -13.60 -4.34
C ILE A 78 -2.45 -14.38 -5.65
N LYS A 79 -2.22 -15.68 -5.61
CA LYS A 79 -2.32 -16.54 -6.79
C LYS A 79 -3.74 -16.62 -7.39
N ASP A 80 -4.76 -16.39 -6.58
CA ASP A 80 -6.16 -16.43 -7.00
C ASP A 80 -6.67 -15.06 -7.48
N LEU A 81 -5.92 -14.00 -7.26
CA LEU A 81 -6.26 -12.67 -7.71
C LEU A 81 -5.82 -12.44 -9.16
N LYS A 82 -6.67 -11.76 -9.92
CA LYS A 82 -6.40 -11.41 -11.32
C LYS A 82 -5.94 -9.96 -11.39
N PHE A 83 -4.63 -9.78 -11.49
CA PHE A 83 -4.01 -8.46 -11.66
C PHE A 83 -3.99 -8.04 -13.12
N LYS A 84 -3.78 -6.74 -13.35
CA LYS A 84 -3.62 -6.16 -14.69
C LYS A 84 -2.18 -5.73 -14.91
N SER A 85 -1.69 -5.86 -16.14
CA SER A 85 -0.31 -5.47 -16.49
C SER A 85 -0.03 -3.98 -16.31
N THR A 86 -1.05 -3.16 -16.29
CA THR A 86 -0.95 -1.71 -16.09
C THR A 86 -0.83 -1.29 -14.64
N GLN A 87 -1.03 -2.21 -13.71
CA GLN A 87 -0.99 -1.91 -12.28
C GLN A 87 0.43 -1.88 -11.73
N THR A 88 0.59 -1.10 -10.67
CA THR A 88 1.77 -1.18 -9.81
C THR A 88 1.38 -1.94 -8.55
N VAL A 89 2.09 -3.01 -8.26
CA VAL A 89 1.87 -3.84 -7.07
C VAL A 89 3.00 -3.58 -6.09
N VAL A 90 2.67 -3.09 -4.91
CA VAL A 90 3.63 -2.82 -3.85
C VAL A 90 3.41 -3.81 -2.71
N SER A 91 4.37 -4.68 -2.46
CA SER A 91 4.27 -5.68 -1.42
C SER A 91 4.96 -5.21 -0.15
N PHE A 92 4.23 -5.26 0.96
CA PHE A 92 4.77 -5.05 2.31
C PHE A 92 5.14 -6.37 2.99
N ILE A 93 5.01 -7.49 2.28
CA ILE A 93 5.28 -8.82 2.83
C ILE A 93 6.76 -9.10 2.71
N SER A 94 7.50 -8.98 3.81
CA SER A 94 8.97 -9.07 3.81
C SER A 94 9.52 -10.43 3.43
N THR A 95 8.79 -11.51 3.71
CA THR A 95 9.26 -12.89 3.53
C THR A 95 8.89 -13.49 2.17
N ILE A 96 8.04 -12.84 1.40
CA ILE A 96 7.74 -13.27 0.03
C ILE A 96 8.71 -12.56 -0.92
N THR A 97 9.51 -13.33 -1.66
CA THR A 97 10.51 -12.79 -2.57
C THR A 97 9.86 -12.18 -3.81
N LEU A 98 10.61 -11.32 -4.50
CA LEU A 98 10.17 -10.74 -5.77
C LEU A 98 9.88 -11.82 -6.81
N SER A 99 10.69 -12.88 -6.86
CA SER A 99 10.49 -14.02 -7.75
C SER A 99 9.18 -14.75 -7.47
N GLN A 100 8.87 -14.99 -6.20
CA GLN A 100 7.60 -15.61 -5.79
C GLN A 100 6.40 -14.74 -6.13
N LEU A 101 6.51 -13.42 -5.95
CA LEU A 101 5.46 -12.47 -6.32
C LEU A 101 5.20 -12.47 -7.82
N LYS A 102 6.25 -12.46 -8.64
CA LYS A 102 6.13 -12.51 -10.09
C LYS A 102 5.42 -13.76 -10.57
N LYS A 103 5.72 -14.91 -9.98
CA LYS A 103 5.04 -16.18 -10.30
C LYS A 103 3.57 -16.16 -9.88
N ALA A 104 3.27 -15.63 -8.73
CA ALA A 104 1.89 -15.60 -8.20
C ALA A 104 1.00 -14.62 -8.95
N ILE A 105 1.54 -13.47 -9.35
CA ILE A 105 0.78 -12.40 -10.02
C ILE A 105 0.51 -12.73 -11.50
N LYS A 106 1.37 -13.49 -12.16
CA LYS A 106 1.18 -14.06 -13.51
C LYS A 106 1.12 -13.06 -14.68
N VAL A 107 1.07 -11.77 -14.44
CA VAL A 107 1.10 -10.72 -15.46
C VAL A 107 2.33 -9.84 -15.29
N LYS A 108 2.73 -9.15 -16.37
CA LYS A 108 3.87 -8.21 -16.32
C LYS A 108 3.46 -6.87 -15.69
N ALA A 109 3.01 -6.90 -14.45
CA ALA A 109 2.80 -5.69 -13.67
C ALA A 109 4.12 -5.19 -13.10
N LYS A 110 4.16 -3.93 -12.71
CA LYS A 110 5.28 -3.39 -11.93
C LYS A 110 5.16 -3.89 -10.50
N ILE A 111 6.13 -4.67 -10.05
CA ILE A 111 6.11 -5.28 -8.72
C ILE A 111 7.30 -4.73 -7.93
N VAL A 112 7.00 -4.13 -6.79
CA VAL A 112 8.00 -3.53 -5.90
C VAL A 112 7.74 -4.00 -4.49
N ARG A 113 8.79 -4.34 -3.78
CA ARG A 113 8.73 -4.61 -2.33
C ARG A 113 9.10 -3.34 -1.59
N ALA A 114 8.30 -2.99 -0.60
CA ALA A 114 8.57 -1.87 0.28
C ALA A 114 8.33 -2.32 1.72
N ILE A 115 9.11 -1.80 2.66
CA ILE A 115 9.01 -2.19 4.06
C ILE A 115 8.78 -0.94 4.92
N PRO A 116 7.53 -0.45 4.99
CA PRO A 116 7.23 0.67 5.86
C PRO A 116 7.23 0.23 7.33
N LEU A 117 7.52 1.19 8.20
CA LEU A 117 7.51 0.98 9.64
C LEU A 117 6.38 1.81 10.27
N PRO A 118 5.91 1.46 11.49
CA PRO A 118 4.80 2.18 12.14
C PRO A 118 4.92 3.71 12.18
N PRO A 119 6.11 4.33 12.36
CA PRO A 119 6.25 5.78 12.33
C PRO A 119 5.79 6.46 11.04
N ILE A 120 5.52 5.70 9.98
CA ILE A 120 5.01 6.27 8.72
C ILE A 120 3.64 6.95 8.90
N SER A 121 2.86 6.56 9.88
CA SER A 121 1.61 7.26 10.21
C SER A 121 1.84 8.71 10.62
N LEU A 122 3.03 9.01 11.15
CA LEU A 122 3.51 10.33 11.50
C LEU A 122 4.39 10.95 10.41
N LYS A 123 4.43 10.34 9.23
CA LYS A 123 5.26 10.75 8.09
C LYS A 123 6.76 10.74 8.42
N LYS A 124 7.20 9.72 9.13
CA LYS A 124 8.59 9.55 9.56
C LYS A 124 9.12 8.16 9.22
N GLY A 125 10.43 8.05 9.17
CA GLY A 125 11.15 6.80 9.01
C GLY A 125 11.50 6.46 7.56
N PRO A 126 12.53 5.63 7.36
CA PRO A 126 12.90 5.15 6.04
C PRO A 126 11.91 4.11 5.54
N VAL A 127 11.75 4.02 4.22
CA VAL A 127 11.02 2.94 3.56
C VAL A 127 11.93 2.30 2.54
N PRO A 128 12.58 1.19 2.88
CA PRO A 128 13.36 0.42 1.91
C PRO A 128 12.50 -0.07 0.75
N ILE A 129 13.00 0.07 -0.48
CA ILE A 129 12.30 -0.30 -1.71
C ILE A 129 13.20 -1.20 -2.55
N CYS A 130 12.67 -2.30 -3.04
CA CYS A 130 13.36 -3.24 -3.91
C CYS A 130 12.38 -3.89 -4.92
N PRO A 131 12.67 -3.92 -6.23
CA PRO A 131 13.78 -3.24 -6.90
C PRO A 131 13.59 -1.73 -6.93
N PRO A 132 14.61 -0.95 -7.30
CA PRO A 132 14.47 0.50 -7.47
C PRO A 132 13.35 0.83 -8.46
N ASN A 133 12.44 1.71 -8.05
CA ASN A 133 11.36 2.20 -8.88
C ASN A 133 11.13 3.68 -8.57
N SER A 134 11.30 4.53 -9.55
CA SER A 134 11.25 5.98 -9.35
C SER A 134 9.88 6.48 -8.89
N LYS A 135 8.80 5.92 -9.43
CA LYS A 135 7.43 6.31 -9.04
C LYS A 135 7.10 5.90 -7.62
N VAL A 136 7.47 4.69 -7.23
CA VAL A 136 7.26 4.18 -5.87
C VAL A 136 8.14 4.95 -4.89
N LYS A 137 9.39 5.22 -5.26
CA LYS A 137 10.30 6.04 -4.45
C LYS A 137 9.72 7.43 -4.23
N THR A 138 9.25 8.09 -5.28
CA THR A 138 8.65 9.43 -5.19
C THR A 138 7.41 9.41 -4.30
N PHE A 139 6.58 8.39 -4.42
CA PHE A 139 5.40 8.20 -3.59
C PHE A 139 5.76 8.17 -2.10
N PHE A 140 6.70 7.32 -1.70
CA PHE A 140 7.11 7.23 -0.30
C PHE A 140 7.89 8.45 0.19
N LEU A 141 8.70 9.07 -0.66
CA LEU A 141 9.36 10.33 -0.30
C LEU A 141 8.35 11.44 -0.03
N SER A 142 7.29 11.53 -0.84
CA SER A 142 6.20 12.47 -0.60
C SER A 142 5.47 12.20 0.71
N LEU A 143 5.43 10.94 1.12
CA LEU A 143 4.79 10.52 2.36
C LEU A 143 5.61 10.88 3.60
N ILE A 144 6.93 10.75 3.54
CA ILE A 144 7.82 10.95 4.69
C ILE A 144 8.43 12.35 4.77
N HIS A 145 8.54 13.07 3.65
CA HIS A 145 9.25 14.36 3.58
C HIS A 145 8.42 15.60 3.93
N ILE A 146 7.14 15.45 4.11
CA ILE A 146 6.19 16.57 4.04
C ILE A 146 6.32 17.57 5.17
N SER A 147 7.05 17.30 6.19
CA SER A 147 7.03 18.18 7.36
C SER A 147 8.40 18.46 7.97
N GLU A 148 9.46 18.22 7.24
CA GLU A 148 10.67 18.84 7.69
C GLU A 148 10.55 20.35 7.49
N PRO A 149 10.36 21.12 8.57
CA PRO A 149 10.67 22.52 8.48
C PRO A 149 12.11 22.55 7.98
N THR A 150 12.35 23.27 6.92
CA THR A 150 13.68 23.62 6.49
C THR A 150 14.45 24.04 7.73
N ARG A 151 15.18 23.13 8.31
CA ARG A 151 16.21 23.50 9.25
C ARG A 151 17.23 24.27 8.45
N ARG A 152 17.09 25.55 8.48
CA ARG A 152 18.23 26.38 8.18
C ARG A 152 19.28 26.01 9.20
N LEU A 153 20.22 25.26 8.75
CA LEU A 153 21.49 25.13 9.44
C LEU A 153 22.14 26.49 9.38
N ASN A 154 21.95 27.26 10.40
CA ASN A 154 22.80 28.40 10.62
C ASN A 154 24.09 27.93 11.25
#